data_07c01304ec7aab89c9909e4ebf61f4df
#
_entry.id   07c01304ec7aab89c9909e4ebf61f4df
#
_cell.length_a   1.000
_cell.length_b   1.000
_cell.length_c   1.000
_cell.angle_alpha   90.00
_cell.angle_beta   90.00
_cell.angle_gamma   90.00
#
_symmetry.space_group_name_H-M   'P 1'
#
loop_
_entity.id
_entity.type
_entity.pdbx_description
1 polymer ?
#
loop_
_entity_poly.entity_id
_entity_poly.type
_entity_poly.pdbx_seq_one_letter_code
_entity_poly.pdbx_strand_id
1 'polypeptide(L)'
;MSDSFPISRRVFTGGALLLASGRSRALAQGFAGLGMDGTGFASVSPGRIFSFPDDLGPHPDYRIEWWYVTANLVDSTGVGYGAQWTLFRQASRPGAPQPGWANRQIWMGHAAVTRADLHRYSETFARGGVGQAGVEAKPYLAWIDSWQMRGLDQMRDTTIAPLELTASGAGFSYALRLDADQALVLQGDAGYSRKSTRGQASYYFSQPYFKAAGSISIDDKPVTVTGQAWMDREWSSQPLASDQTGWDWFSLHLNNGDKLMLFRLRQTDGNHYCSGNWISHDGKTEQIASADITMTPIGSTDVEGRKIPTAWRVDIPARSLSIKSIPLNAKSWMGTSFTYWEGPISFAGSHAGVGYLEMTGY
;
A
#
# COMPACT_ATOMS: atom_id res chain seq x y z
N MET A 1 -26.48 27.53 58.67
CA MET A 1 -27.15 26.23 58.47
C MET A 1 -26.78 25.79 57.07
N SER A 2 -25.80 24.91 57.01
CA SER A 2 -25.24 24.35 55.79
C SER A 2 -25.55 22.87 55.79
N ASP A 3 -26.45 22.43 54.93
CA ASP A 3 -26.74 21.02 54.73
C ASP A 3 -25.87 20.48 53.61
N SER A 4 -24.92 19.65 54.00
CA SER A 4 -24.09 18.85 53.14
C SER A 4 -24.74 17.50 52.87
N PHE A 5 -25.06 17.18 51.61
CA PHE A 5 -25.50 15.84 51.20
C PHE A 5 -24.27 14.96 50.93
N PRO A 6 -24.21 13.71 51.45
CA PRO A 6 -23.15 12.79 51.17
C PRO A 6 -23.36 12.05 49.86
N ILE A 7 -22.38 12.12 48.96
CA ILE A 7 -22.35 11.31 47.72
C ILE A 7 -21.93 9.89 48.06
N SER A 8 -22.86 8.96 47.94
CA SER A 8 -22.70 7.52 48.10
C SER A 8 -21.78 6.94 47.00
N ARG A 9 -20.66 6.36 47.43
CA ARG A 9 -19.78 5.48 46.58
C ARG A 9 -20.55 4.19 46.28
N ARG A 10 -21.10 4.05 45.09
CA ARG A 10 -21.52 2.77 44.55
C ARG A 10 -20.42 2.19 43.68
N VAL A 11 -19.94 1.08 44.16
CA VAL A 11 -18.98 0.14 43.60
C VAL A 11 -19.28 -0.18 42.13
N PHE A 12 -18.31 0.08 41.25
CA PHE A 12 -18.26 -0.45 39.87
C PHE A 12 -17.53 -1.78 39.89
N THR A 13 -18.24 -2.87 40.22
CA THR A 13 -17.78 -4.24 40.00
C THR A 13 -18.72 -4.90 39.00
N GLY A 14 -18.26 -5.07 37.77
CA GLY A 14 -19.02 -5.82 36.75
C GLY A 14 -18.65 -5.46 35.32
N GLY A 15 -17.46 -5.86 34.86
CA GLY A 15 -17.11 -5.60 33.47
C GLY A 15 -15.83 -6.26 32.97
N ALA A 16 -15.47 -7.42 33.54
CA ALA A 16 -14.24 -8.12 33.17
C ALA A 16 -14.50 -9.55 32.65
N LEU A 17 -15.45 -9.73 31.71
CA LEU A 17 -15.74 -11.06 31.14
C LEU A 17 -16.30 -11.04 29.71
N LEU A 18 -15.78 -10.19 28.82
CA LEU A 18 -16.15 -10.21 27.39
C LEU A 18 -14.98 -9.94 26.44
N LEU A 19 -13.73 -10.16 26.86
CA LEU A 19 -12.54 -9.97 25.99
C LEU A 19 -11.94 -11.27 25.44
N ALA A 20 -12.52 -12.42 25.72
CA ALA A 20 -11.99 -13.71 25.25
C ALA A 20 -12.62 -14.22 23.94
N SER A 21 -13.72 -13.65 23.46
CA SER A 21 -14.42 -14.12 22.24
C SER A 21 -14.12 -13.29 20.98
N GLY A 22 -13.36 -12.19 21.10
CA GLY A 22 -13.06 -11.30 19.95
C GLY A 22 -11.92 -11.80 19.04
N ARG A 23 -10.98 -12.57 19.58
CA ARG A 23 -9.81 -13.02 18.80
C ARG A 23 -10.11 -14.08 17.74
N SER A 24 -11.07 -14.95 17.97
CA SER A 24 -11.42 -16.00 17.00
C SER A 24 -12.19 -15.48 15.79
N ARG A 25 -12.93 -14.37 15.91
CA ARG A 25 -13.65 -13.76 14.77
C ARG A 25 -12.74 -12.92 13.89
N ALA A 26 -11.70 -12.31 14.42
CA ALA A 26 -10.74 -11.54 13.63
C ALA A 26 -9.93 -12.42 12.67
N LEU A 27 -9.59 -13.64 13.07
CA LEU A 27 -8.88 -14.62 12.22
C LEU A 27 -9.75 -15.14 11.05
N ALA A 28 -11.09 -15.14 11.20
CA ALA A 28 -12.02 -15.60 10.17
C ALA A 28 -12.34 -14.52 9.11
N GLN A 29 -11.84 -13.29 9.27
CA GLN A 29 -12.14 -12.15 8.36
C GLN A 29 -10.94 -11.75 7.49
N GLY A 30 -9.82 -12.47 7.57
CA GLY A 30 -8.57 -12.11 6.93
C GLY A 30 -7.89 -10.91 7.62
N PHE A 31 -6.69 -10.54 7.10
CA PHE A 31 -5.94 -9.40 7.61
C PHE A 31 -6.74 -8.09 7.45
N ALA A 32 -6.77 -7.26 8.48
CA ALA A 32 -7.43 -5.95 8.48
C ALA A 32 -8.89 -5.94 8.01
N GLY A 33 -9.60 -7.07 8.09
CA GLY A 33 -10.97 -7.20 7.59
C GLY A 33 -11.11 -7.24 6.07
N LEU A 34 -10.02 -7.38 5.33
CA LEU A 34 -10.03 -7.44 3.86
C LEU A 34 -10.68 -8.71 3.32
N GLY A 35 -10.75 -9.77 4.12
CA GLY A 35 -11.47 -11.01 3.81
C GLY A 35 -12.96 -10.99 4.19
N MET A 36 -13.51 -9.86 4.65
CA MET A 36 -14.94 -9.74 4.96
C MET A 36 -15.79 -9.89 3.69
N ASP A 37 -17.01 -10.40 3.87
CA ASP A 37 -18.00 -10.53 2.81
C ASP A 37 -18.27 -9.17 2.14
N GLY A 38 -18.22 -9.18 0.81
CA GLY A 38 -18.51 -8.03 -0.05
C GLY A 38 -19.97 -7.94 -0.50
N THR A 39 -20.89 -8.70 0.10
CA THR A 39 -22.31 -8.71 -0.29
C THR A 39 -22.90 -7.29 -0.35
N GLY A 40 -23.55 -7.00 -1.47
CA GLY A 40 -24.16 -5.69 -1.74
C GLY A 40 -23.20 -4.65 -2.35
N PHE A 41 -21.92 -4.92 -2.41
CA PHE A 41 -20.95 -4.13 -3.18
C PHE A 41 -20.75 -4.70 -4.59
N ALA A 42 -20.19 -3.92 -5.49
CA ALA A 42 -19.84 -4.37 -6.82
C ALA A 42 -18.77 -5.46 -6.78
N SER A 43 -18.89 -6.46 -7.65
CA SER A 43 -17.93 -7.54 -7.77
C SER A 43 -16.87 -7.24 -8.82
N VAL A 44 -15.64 -7.68 -8.57
CA VAL A 44 -14.55 -7.65 -9.54
C VAL A 44 -14.69 -8.87 -10.49
N SER A 45 -14.69 -8.62 -11.79
CA SER A 45 -14.82 -9.64 -12.83
C SER A 45 -13.84 -9.42 -13.98
N PRO A 46 -13.42 -10.46 -14.69
CA PRO A 46 -12.57 -10.32 -15.87
C PRO A 46 -13.23 -9.46 -16.97
N GLY A 47 -12.39 -8.87 -17.82
CA GLY A 47 -12.85 -8.17 -19.02
C GLY A 47 -13.27 -6.72 -18.82
N ARG A 48 -12.96 -6.09 -17.67
CA ARG A 48 -13.14 -4.64 -17.50
C ARG A 48 -12.26 -3.89 -18.49
N ILE A 49 -12.84 -2.90 -19.15
CA ILE A 49 -12.10 -1.90 -19.93
C ILE A 49 -11.82 -0.71 -19.01
N PHE A 50 -10.56 -0.38 -18.83
CA PHE A 50 -10.14 0.79 -18.04
C PHE A 50 -10.29 2.05 -18.88
N SER A 51 -10.75 3.13 -18.24
CA SER A 51 -10.94 4.46 -18.83
C SER A 51 -10.14 5.49 -18.05
N PHE A 52 -9.15 6.10 -18.68
CA PHE A 52 -8.39 7.19 -18.06
C PHE A 52 -8.83 8.53 -18.61
N PRO A 53 -9.07 9.58 -17.76
CA PRO A 53 -8.69 9.64 -16.34
C PRO A 53 -9.73 9.08 -15.34
N ASP A 54 -10.88 8.59 -15.75
CA ASP A 54 -11.99 8.26 -14.84
C ASP A 54 -11.57 7.23 -13.78
N ASP A 55 -10.83 6.19 -14.16
CA ASP A 55 -10.34 5.15 -13.24
C ASP A 55 -9.19 5.63 -12.32
N LEU A 56 -8.70 6.87 -12.47
CA LEU A 56 -7.84 7.50 -11.47
C LEU A 56 -8.66 7.95 -10.24
N GLY A 57 -9.93 8.18 -10.43
CA GLY A 57 -10.89 8.60 -9.41
C GLY A 57 -11.35 7.48 -8.47
N PRO A 58 -12.28 7.79 -7.57
CA PRO A 58 -12.80 6.80 -6.62
C PRO A 58 -13.88 5.91 -7.26
N HIS A 59 -13.97 4.66 -6.78
CA HIS A 59 -14.95 3.66 -7.19
C HIS A 59 -15.88 3.32 -6.01
N PRO A 60 -16.83 4.18 -5.63
CA PRO A 60 -17.62 4.07 -4.40
C PRO A 60 -18.51 2.82 -4.32
N ASP A 61 -18.79 2.18 -5.45
CA ASP A 61 -19.55 0.93 -5.50
C ASP A 61 -18.75 -0.27 -4.96
N TYR A 62 -17.43 -0.14 -4.87
CA TYR A 62 -16.54 -1.13 -4.28
C TYR A 62 -16.26 -0.80 -2.82
N ARG A 63 -16.03 -1.86 -2.01
CA ARG A 63 -15.86 -1.73 -0.57
C ARG A 63 -14.58 -1.04 -0.17
N ILE A 64 -13.45 -1.35 -0.85
CA ILE A 64 -12.13 -0.82 -0.50
C ILE A 64 -11.34 -0.48 -1.76
N GLU A 65 -10.53 0.56 -1.65
CA GLU A 65 -9.55 0.94 -2.66
C GLU A 65 -8.41 1.73 -2.03
N TRP A 66 -7.27 1.78 -2.74
CA TRP A 66 -6.10 2.55 -2.33
C TRP A 66 -5.34 3.15 -3.50
N TRP A 67 -4.68 4.25 -3.19
CA TRP A 67 -3.69 4.96 -3.98
C TRP A 67 -2.39 4.88 -3.20
N TYR A 68 -1.39 4.25 -3.74
CA TYR A 68 -0.18 3.89 -3.03
C TYR A 68 1.05 4.29 -3.85
N VAL A 69 2.00 5.00 -3.22
CA VAL A 69 3.25 5.41 -3.85
C VAL A 69 4.41 5.06 -2.95
N THR A 70 5.43 4.43 -3.52
CA THR A 70 6.72 4.20 -2.88
C THR A 70 7.85 4.77 -3.73
N ALA A 71 8.89 5.28 -3.07
CA ALA A 71 10.04 5.86 -3.76
C ALA A 71 11.36 5.39 -3.14
N ASN A 72 12.28 4.96 -4.00
CA ASN A 72 13.69 4.72 -3.69
C ASN A 72 14.48 5.96 -4.11
N LEU A 73 15.06 6.64 -3.17
CA LEU A 73 15.66 7.97 -3.33
C LEU A 73 17.10 7.98 -2.82
N VAL A 74 17.91 8.86 -3.38
CA VAL A 74 19.28 9.12 -2.94
C VAL A 74 19.54 10.63 -2.91
N ASP A 75 20.38 11.08 -1.99
CA ASP A 75 20.90 12.45 -1.99
C ASP A 75 22.20 12.58 -2.81
N SER A 76 22.73 13.80 -2.91
CA SER A 76 23.96 14.07 -3.65
C SER A 76 25.21 13.40 -3.09
N THR A 77 25.17 12.87 -1.87
CA THR A 77 26.26 12.15 -1.21
C THR A 77 26.13 10.64 -1.34
N GLY A 78 25.03 10.15 -1.95
CA GLY A 78 24.75 8.71 -2.12
C GLY A 78 24.03 8.07 -0.93
N VAL A 79 23.60 8.84 0.06
CA VAL A 79 22.77 8.32 1.16
C VAL A 79 21.39 7.97 0.62
N GLY A 80 20.95 6.74 0.91
CA GLY A 80 19.65 6.21 0.49
C GLY A 80 18.52 6.62 1.42
N TYR A 81 17.35 6.87 0.81
CA TYR A 81 16.09 7.16 1.48
C TYR A 81 14.95 6.36 0.85
N GLY A 82 13.92 6.10 1.63
CA GLY A 82 12.60 5.68 1.14
C GLY A 82 11.54 6.71 1.50
N ALA A 83 10.57 6.88 0.63
CA ALA A 83 9.33 7.58 0.95
C ALA A 83 8.15 6.70 0.58
N GLN A 84 7.11 6.73 1.41
CA GLN A 84 5.86 6.00 1.19
C GLN A 84 4.69 6.96 1.42
N TRP A 85 3.66 6.84 0.60
CA TRP A 85 2.40 7.56 0.69
C TRP A 85 1.26 6.63 0.31
N THR A 86 0.28 6.51 1.17
CA THR A 86 -0.93 5.71 0.87
C THR A 86 -2.17 6.45 1.31
N LEU A 87 -3.17 6.45 0.45
CA LEU A 87 -4.53 6.85 0.76
C LEU A 87 -5.45 5.63 0.58
N PHE A 88 -6.11 5.23 1.64
CA PHE A 88 -7.13 4.18 1.62
C PHE A 88 -8.52 4.80 1.70
N ARG A 89 -9.46 4.23 0.95
CA ARG A 89 -10.89 4.48 1.10
C ARG A 89 -11.60 3.16 1.42
N GLN A 90 -12.43 3.18 2.44
CA GLN A 90 -13.28 2.06 2.80
C GLN A 90 -14.73 2.51 2.95
N ALA A 91 -15.65 1.81 2.26
CA ALA A 91 -17.08 1.99 2.46
C ALA A 91 -17.57 1.10 3.61
N SER A 92 -18.22 1.69 4.61
CA SER A 92 -18.75 0.96 5.78
C SER A 92 -20.00 0.14 5.44
N ARG A 93 -20.72 0.51 4.39
CA ARG A 93 -21.92 -0.15 3.87
C ARG A 93 -22.08 0.10 2.37
N PRO A 94 -22.69 -0.82 1.61
CA PRO A 94 -23.02 -0.58 0.21
C PRO A 94 -24.06 0.54 0.04
N GLY A 95 -24.15 1.06 -1.17
CA GLY A 95 -25.08 2.10 -1.61
C GLY A 95 -24.41 3.39 -2.03
N ALA A 96 -25.16 4.23 -2.71
CA ALA A 96 -24.69 5.49 -3.27
C ALA A 96 -24.02 6.39 -2.22
N PRO A 97 -22.96 7.12 -2.59
CA PRO A 97 -22.36 8.12 -1.73
C PRO A 97 -23.40 9.15 -1.25
N GLN A 98 -23.35 9.50 0.02
CA GLN A 98 -24.20 10.53 0.61
C GLN A 98 -23.32 11.75 0.93
N PRO A 99 -23.85 12.97 0.79
CA PRO A 99 -23.12 14.18 1.16
C PRO A 99 -22.99 14.33 2.68
N GLY A 100 -22.02 15.12 3.11
CA GLY A 100 -21.83 15.52 4.51
C GLY A 100 -21.69 14.33 5.46
N TRP A 101 -22.18 14.48 6.67
CA TRP A 101 -22.05 13.50 7.75
C TRP A 101 -22.78 12.17 7.51
N ALA A 102 -23.68 12.09 6.54
CA ALA A 102 -24.33 10.84 6.13
C ALA A 102 -23.43 9.97 5.23
N ASN A 103 -22.30 10.48 4.77
CA ASN A 103 -21.34 9.74 3.96
C ASN A 103 -20.83 8.51 4.70
N ARG A 104 -20.72 7.41 3.96
CA ARG A 104 -20.33 6.08 4.49
C ARG A 104 -18.89 5.72 4.20
N GLN A 105 -18.12 6.65 3.62
CA GLN A 105 -16.73 6.45 3.30
C GLN A 105 -15.86 6.86 4.48
N ILE A 106 -14.87 6.03 4.78
CA ILE A 106 -13.80 6.30 5.73
C ILE A 106 -12.51 6.35 4.93
N TRP A 107 -11.72 7.36 5.18
CA TRP A 107 -10.41 7.55 4.56
C TRP A 107 -9.32 7.40 5.61
N MET A 108 -8.22 6.80 5.21
CA MET A 108 -7.04 6.64 6.05
C MET A 108 -5.81 6.94 5.21
N GLY A 109 -4.90 7.73 5.74
CA GLY A 109 -3.63 8.05 5.11
C GLY A 109 -2.47 7.47 5.91
N HIS A 110 -1.52 6.84 5.23
CA HIS A 110 -0.22 6.47 5.78
C HIS A 110 0.87 7.17 5.00
N ALA A 111 1.87 7.68 5.71
CA ALA A 111 3.08 8.23 5.11
C ALA A 111 4.30 7.84 5.93
N ALA A 112 5.42 7.58 5.27
CA ALA A 112 6.67 7.26 5.94
C ALA A 112 7.88 7.80 5.20
N VAL A 113 8.96 8.00 5.97
CA VAL A 113 10.32 8.24 5.47
C VAL A 113 11.25 7.24 6.14
N THR A 114 12.08 6.58 5.33
CA THR A 114 13.05 5.59 5.77
C THR A 114 14.46 5.99 5.36
N ARG A 115 15.41 5.85 6.27
CA ARG A 115 16.85 5.90 6.05
C ARG A 115 17.47 4.67 6.74
N ALA A 116 18.72 4.35 6.49
CA ALA A 116 19.35 3.15 7.05
C ALA A 116 19.26 3.04 8.59
N ASP A 117 19.29 4.18 9.28
CA ASP A 117 19.29 4.31 10.75
C ASP A 117 17.96 4.84 11.31
N LEU A 118 16.99 5.15 10.46
CA LEU A 118 15.76 5.82 10.84
C LEU A 118 14.58 5.30 10.02
N HIS A 119 13.44 5.11 10.70
CA HIS A 119 12.13 4.95 10.07
C HIS A 119 11.11 5.80 10.84
N ARG A 120 10.43 6.69 10.15
CA ARG A 120 9.37 7.53 10.71
C ARG A 120 8.12 7.39 9.86
N TYR A 121 7.00 7.30 10.52
CA TYR A 121 5.70 7.17 9.88
C TYR A 121 4.66 8.04 10.57
N SER A 122 3.55 8.25 9.87
CA SER A 122 2.36 8.93 10.38
C SER A 122 1.13 8.29 9.80
N GLU A 123 0.05 8.33 10.57
CA GLU A 123 -1.29 7.87 10.18
C GLU A 123 -2.28 9.00 10.42
N THR A 124 -3.23 9.18 9.51
CA THR A 124 -4.35 10.10 9.67
C THR A 124 -5.65 9.49 9.17
N PHE A 125 -6.78 9.91 9.74
CA PHE A 125 -8.11 9.45 9.38
C PHE A 125 -9.01 10.62 9.03
N ALA A 126 -9.86 10.40 8.04
CA ALA A 126 -10.89 11.37 7.67
C ALA A 126 -12.22 10.68 7.36
N ARG A 127 -13.29 11.42 7.60
CA ARG A 127 -14.61 11.01 7.15
C ARG A 127 -14.88 11.53 5.74
N GLY A 128 -15.51 10.71 4.91
CA GLY A 128 -15.95 11.15 3.59
C GLY A 128 -17.08 12.18 3.65
N GLY A 129 -17.26 12.94 2.58
CA GLY A 129 -18.38 13.86 2.38
C GLY A 129 -18.25 15.23 3.06
N VAL A 130 -17.16 15.50 3.79
CA VAL A 130 -16.91 16.76 4.52
C VAL A 130 -15.73 17.56 3.99
N GLY A 131 -15.09 17.09 2.89
CA GLY A 131 -13.98 17.80 2.23
C GLY A 131 -12.61 17.57 2.85
N GLN A 132 -12.48 16.79 3.92
CA GLN A 132 -11.21 16.51 4.60
C GLN A 132 -10.36 15.52 3.81
N ALA A 133 -10.95 14.58 3.08
CA ALA A 133 -10.28 13.66 2.20
C ALA A 133 -11.12 13.33 0.98
N GLY A 134 -10.47 12.94 -0.10
CA GLY A 134 -11.12 12.56 -1.33
C GLY A 134 -10.17 12.29 -2.47
N VAL A 135 -10.73 11.96 -3.62
CA VAL A 135 -10.03 11.87 -4.88
C VAL A 135 -10.90 12.47 -5.99
N GLU A 136 -10.29 13.31 -6.81
CA GLU A 136 -10.85 13.85 -8.05
C GLU A 136 -10.00 13.34 -9.22
N ALA A 137 -10.67 12.85 -10.27
CA ALA A 137 -9.98 12.34 -11.44
C ALA A 137 -9.48 13.48 -12.37
N LYS A 138 -10.21 14.60 -12.40
CA LYS A 138 -9.92 15.73 -13.31
C LYS A 138 -10.39 17.07 -12.74
N PRO A 139 -9.48 18.02 -12.41
CA PRO A 139 -8.02 17.81 -12.35
C PRO A 139 -7.67 16.76 -11.30
N TYR A 140 -6.61 15.99 -11.55
CA TYR A 140 -6.27 14.91 -10.63
C TYR A 140 -5.78 15.44 -9.28
N LEU A 141 -6.44 14.99 -8.22
CA LEU A 141 -6.10 15.29 -6.84
C LEU A 141 -6.56 14.16 -5.92
N ALA A 142 -5.64 13.55 -5.20
CA ALA A 142 -5.92 12.66 -4.09
C ALA A 142 -5.39 13.32 -2.80
N TRP A 143 -6.23 13.43 -1.77
CA TRP A 143 -5.82 14.16 -0.55
C TRP A 143 -6.44 13.58 0.72
N ILE A 144 -5.74 13.82 1.82
CA ILE A 144 -6.23 13.66 3.19
C ILE A 144 -5.54 14.71 4.07
N ASP A 145 -6.30 15.57 4.71
CA ASP A 145 -5.80 16.75 5.42
C ASP A 145 -4.88 17.59 4.49
N SER A 146 -3.62 17.75 4.88
CA SER A 146 -2.61 18.48 4.10
C SER A 146 -1.78 17.59 3.16
N TRP A 147 -1.96 16.26 3.20
CA TRP A 147 -1.24 15.36 2.32
C TRP A 147 -1.92 15.29 0.97
N GLN A 148 -1.13 15.33 -0.10
CA GLN A 148 -1.66 15.40 -1.45
C GLN A 148 -0.81 14.60 -2.44
N MET A 149 -1.49 13.99 -3.40
CA MET A 149 -0.95 13.57 -4.69
C MET A 149 -1.73 14.32 -5.75
N ARG A 150 -1.11 15.31 -6.38
CA ARG A 150 -1.77 16.28 -7.25
C ARG A 150 -1.17 16.29 -8.64
N GLY A 151 -2.02 16.24 -9.66
CA GLY A 151 -1.62 16.48 -11.05
C GLY A 151 -1.09 17.89 -11.22
N LEU A 152 0.06 18.03 -11.85
CA LEU A 152 0.60 19.33 -12.25
C LEU A 152 0.06 19.75 -13.63
N ASP A 153 0.26 21.00 -14.00
CA ASP A 153 -0.08 21.48 -15.35
C ASP A 153 0.52 20.54 -16.40
N GLN A 154 -0.28 20.23 -17.44
CA GLN A 154 0.09 19.30 -18.51
C GLN A 154 0.18 17.81 -18.07
N MET A 155 -0.41 17.43 -16.93
CA MET A 155 -0.54 16.01 -16.59
C MET A 155 -1.24 15.25 -17.74
N ARG A 156 -0.65 14.12 -18.14
CA ARG A 156 -1.21 13.23 -19.16
C ARG A 156 -1.95 12.09 -18.47
N ASP A 157 -3.21 11.89 -18.80
CA ASP A 157 -4.08 10.87 -18.19
C ASP A 157 -3.50 9.44 -18.33
N THR A 158 -2.85 9.15 -19.47
CA THR A 158 -2.26 7.84 -19.76
C THR A 158 -1.02 7.52 -18.96
N THR A 159 -0.30 8.52 -18.45
CA THR A 159 0.91 8.34 -17.64
C THR A 159 0.71 8.73 -16.19
N ILE A 160 -0.39 9.44 -15.86
CA ILE A 160 -0.61 10.11 -14.58
C ILE A 160 0.60 10.95 -14.13
N ALA A 161 1.24 11.64 -15.08
CA ALA A 161 2.44 12.45 -14.86
C ALA A 161 2.38 13.77 -15.67
N PRO A 162 3.02 14.83 -15.17
CA PRO A 162 3.72 14.94 -13.89
C PRO A 162 2.81 15.10 -12.68
N LEU A 163 3.25 14.59 -11.52
CA LEU A 163 2.56 14.71 -10.23
C LEU A 163 3.45 15.45 -9.21
N GLU A 164 2.80 16.05 -8.24
CA GLU A 164 3.40 16.44 -6.96
C GLU A 164 2.85 15.56 -5.84
N LEU A 165 3.74 15.02 -5.02
CA LEU A 165 3.42 14.18 -3.87
C LEU A 165 3.93 14.83 -2.59
N THR A 166 3.04 15.12 -1.65
CA THR A 166 3.40 15.74 -0.37
C THR A 166 2.80 15.00 0.81
N ALA A 167 3.57 14.86 1.87
CA ALA A 167 3.09 14.45 3.18
C ALA A 167 4.01 14.94 4.28
N SER A 168 3.50 14.92 5.52
CA SER A 168 4.24 15.28 6.71
C SER A 168 3.78 14.47 7.93
N GLY A 169 4.65 14.32 8.89
CA GLY A 169 4.39 13.68 10.16
C GLY A 169 5.33 14.18 11.25
N ALA A 170 5.29 13.54 12.41
CA ALA A 170 6.17 13.91 13.50
C ALA A 170 7.65 13.76 13.09
N GLY A 171 8.33 14.89 12.92
CA GLY A 171 9.75 14.99 12.60
C GLY A 171 10.12 14.60 11.16
N PHE A 172 9.17 14.55 10.24
CA PHE A 172 9.46 14.40 8.81
C PHE A 172 8.45 15.12 7.93
N SER A 173 8.89 15.48 6.75
CA SER A 173 8.04 15.87 5.62
C SER A 173 8.74 15.56 4.31
N TYR A 174 7.98 15.51 3.23
CA TYR A 174 8.55 15.45 1.88
C TYR A 174 7.65 16.15 0.86
N ALA A 175 8.30 16.64 -0.18
CA ALA A 175 7.67 17.15 -1.38
C ALA A 175 8.42 16.59 -2.59
N LEU A 176 7.79 15.75 -3.37
CA LEU A 176 8.39 15.05 -4.50
C LEU A 176 7.61 15.35 -5.77
N ARG A 177 8.32 15.69 -6.83
CA ARG A 177 7.81 15.69 -8.20
C ARG A 177 8.05 14.32 -8.79
N LEU A 178 7.00 13.75 -9.43
CA LEU A 178 7.02 12.45 -10.08
C LEU A 178 6.74 12.64 -11.56
N ASP A 179 7.70 12.30 -12.41
CA ASP A 179 7.61 12.39 -13.87
C ASP A 179 7.68 10.99 -14.50
N ALA A 180 6.84 10.71 -15.50
CA ALA A 180 6.87 9.49 -16.28
C ALA A 180 6.48 9.76 -17.74
N ASP A 181 7.16 9.08 -18.67
CA ASP A 181 6.85 9.15 -20.11
C ASP A 181 6.11 7.92 -20.62
N GLN A 182 6.16 6.82 -19.86
CA GLN A 182 5.54 5.56 -20.23
C GLN A 182 4.13 5.46 -19.65
N ALA A 183 3.26 4.74 -20.35
CA ALA A 183 1.87 4.54 -19.96
C ALA A 183 1.73 3.72 -18.67
N LEU A 184 0.56 3.84 -18.05
CA LEU A 184 0.12 2.98 -16.96
C LEU A 184 0.15 1.51 -17.37
N VAL A 185 0.45 0.64 -16.42
CA VAL A 185 0.56 -0.81 -16.59
C VAL A 185 -0.62 -1.49 -15.89
N LEU A 186 -1.42 -2.22 -16.64
CA LEU A 186 -2.50 -3.04 -16.08
C LEU A 186 -1.91 -4.32 -15.51
N GLN A 187 -2.14 -4.59 -14.21
CA GLN A 187 -1.61 -5.75 -13.51
C GLN A 187 -2.52 -6.97 -13.67
N GLY A 188 -1.94 -8.18 -13.60
CA GLY A 188 -2.69 -9.42 -13.79
C GLY A 188 -3.17 -9.59 -15.25
N ASP A 189 -4.38 -10.09 -15.43
CA ASP A 189 -4.99 -10.24 -16.74
C ASP A 189 -5.71 -8.94 -17.13
N ALA A 190 -5.02 -8.06 -17.86
CA ALA A 190 -5.52 -6.75 -18.31
C ALA A 190 -6.15 -5.93 -17.17
N GLY A 191 -5.54 -5.93 -15.98
CA GLY A 191 -6.02 -5.21 -14.80
C GLY A 191 -6.90 -6.05 -13.85
N TYR A 192 -7.26 -7.27 -14.23
CA TYR A 192 -7.90 -8.24 -13.33
C TYR A 192 -6.83 -9.02 -12.56
N SER A 193 -6.54 -8.57 -11.34
CA SER A 193 -5.53 -9.17 -10.46
C SER A 193 -6.14 -10.20 -9.52
N ARG A 194 -5.94 -11.47 -9.84
CA ARG A 194 -6.42 -12.60 -9.05
C ARG A 194 -5.64 -12.69 -7.72
N LYS A 195 -6.34 -12.88 -6.60
CA LYS A 195 -5.77 -12.96 -5.25
C LYS A 195 -5.90 -14.35 -4.63
N SER A 196 -6.65 -15.23 -5.25
CA SER A 196 -6.79 -16.64 -4.82
C SER A 196 -7.27 -17.51 -5.97
N THR A 197 -7.25 -18.81 -5.75
CA THR A 197 -7.89 -19.80 -6.65
C THR A 197 -9.41 -19.84 -6.50
N ARG A 198 -9.98 -19.15 -5.48
CA ARG A 198 -11.41 -19.16 -5.12
C ARG A 198 -12.18 -17.94 -5.62
N GLY A 199 -11.56 -17.10 -6.45
CA GLY A 199 -12.24 -15.99 -7.12
C GLY A 199 -12.03 -14.61 -6.49
N GLN A 200 -11.31 -14.47 -5.36
CA GLN A 200 -10.94 -13.15 -4.87
C GLN A 200 -10.01 -12.47 -5.87
N ALA A 201 -10.32 -11.22 -6.17
CA ALA A 201 -9.59 -10.42 -7.15
C ALA A 201 -9.76 -8.94 -6.88
N SER A 202 -8.93 -8.13 -7.51
CA SER A 202 -9.03 -6.68 -7.55
C SER A 202 -8.85 -6.17 -8.97
N TYR A 203 -9.34 -4.96 -9.25
CA TYR A 203 -8.88 -4.17 -10.38
C TYR A 203 -7.62 -3.45 -9.96
N TYR A 204 -6.56 -3.55 -10.78
CA TYR A 204 -5.24 -3.13 -10.38
C TYR A 204 -4.43 -2.61 -11.56
N PHE A 205 -3.90 -1.40 -11.44
CA PHE A 205 -2.90 -0.86 -12.35
C PHE A 205 -1.80 -0.14 -11.59
N SER A 206 -0.65 0.05 -12.26
CA SER A 206 0.54 0.68 -11.71
C SER A 206 1.10 1.73 -12.65
N GLN A 207 1.83 2.71 -12.07
CA GLN A 207 2.81 3.51 -12.79
C GLN A 207 4.20 3.20 -12.23
N PRO A 208 4.94 2.26 -12.85
CA PRO A 208 6.23 1.79 -12.33
C PRO A 208 7.44 2.59 -12.85
N TYR A 209 7.21 3.66 -13.62
CA TYR A 209 8.26 4.35 -14.35
C TYR A 209 8.52 5.77 -13.84
N PHE A 210 7.99 6.12 -12.68
CA PHE A 210 8.23 7.45 -12.14
C PHE A 210 9.72 7.70 -11.87
N LYS A 211 10.21 8.82 -12.41
CA LYS A 211 11.41 9.50 -11.95
C LYS A 211 10.98 10.47 -10.87
N ALA A 212 11.60 10.37 -9.71
CA ALA A 212 11.28 11.19 -8.55
C ALA A 212 12.40 12.19 -8.29
N ALA A 213 12.04 13.44 -7.99
CA ALA A 213 12.97 14.48 -7.55
C ALA A 213 12.27 15.43 -6.59
N GLY A 214 12.98 15.94 -5.60
CA GLY A 214 12.40 16.87 -4.64
C GLY A 214 13.20 16.96 -3.34
N SER A 215 12.50 17.09 -2.23
CA SER A 215 13.12 17.20 -0.91
C SER A 215 12.43 16.30 0.12
N ILE A 216 13.25 15.79 1.03
CA ILE A 216 12.82 15.15 2.28
C ILE A 216 13.38 16.01 3.42
N SER A 217 12.57 16.30 4.43
CA SER A 217 13.01 16.93 5.67
C SER A 217 12.91 15.93 6.81
N ILE A 218 13.97 15.78 7.59
CA ILE A 218 14.03 14.97 8.81
C ILE A 218 14.57 15.86 9.93
N ASP A 219 13.79 16.02 11.01
CA ASP A 219 14.12 16.94 12.12
C ASP A 219 14.44 18.35 11.62
N ASP A 220 13.57 18.88 10.74
CA ASP A 220 13.67 20.19 10.10
C ASP A 220 14.95 20.41 9.26
N LYS A 221 15.62 19.32 8.89
CA LYS A 221 16.80 19.35 8.00
C LYS A 221 16.42 18.88 6.62
N PRO A 222 16.23 19.78 5.66
CA PRO A 222 15.87 19.40 4.30
C PRO A 222 17.08 18.82 3.54
N VAL A 223 16.80 17.78 2.76
CA VAL A 223 17.77 17.13 1.89
C VAL A 223 17.15 17.03 0.50
N THR A 224 17.88 17.47 -0.52
CA THR A 224 17.47 17.27 -1.92
C THR A 224 17.73 15.84 -2.32
N VAL A 225 16.75 15.20 -2.92
CA VAL A 225 16.80 13.79 -3.32
C VAL A 225 16.31 13.59 -4.75
N THR A 226 16.83 12.54 -5.38
CA THR A 226 16.37 12.05 -6.68
C THR A 226 16.28 10.52 -6.66
N GLY A 227 15.50 9.92 -7.57
CA GLY A 227 15.40 8.48 -7.64
C GLY A 227 14.26 7.98 -8.51
N GLN A 228 13.72 6.83 -8.14
CA GLN A 228 12.63 6.15 -8.82
C GLN A 228 11.46 5.97 -7.87
N ALA A 229 10.24 6.02 -8.41
CA ALA A 229 9.04 5.74 -7.63
C ALA A 229 8.12 4.78 -8.39
N TRP A 230 7.26 4.15 -7.64
CA TRP A 230 6.22 3.22 -8.09
C TRP A 230 4.89 3.66 -7.51
N MET A 231 3.85 3.70 -8.33
CA MET A 231 2.48 3.92 -7.88
C MET A 231 1.64 2.69 -8.18
N ASP A 232 0.80 2.31 -7.20
CA ASP A 232 -0.28 1.35 -7.37
C ASP A 232 -1.63 2.00 -7.14
N ARG A 233 -2.58 1.58 -7.94
CA ARG A 233 -3.99 1.92 -7.81
C ARG A 233 -4.79 0.63 -7.88
N GLU A 234 -5.52 0.35 -6.81
CA GLU A 234 -6.22 -0.93 -6.69
C GLU A 234 -7.55 -0.78 -5.97
N TRP A 235 -8.59 -1.51 -6.42
CA TRP A 235 -9.89 -1.53 -5.74
C TRP A 235 -10.57 -2.88 -5.85
N SER A 236 -11.34 -3.20 -4.81
CA SER A 236 -12.07 -4.46 -4.69
C SER A 236 -13.17 -4.38 -3.63
N SER A 237 -14.07 -5.33 -3.64
CA SER A 237 -15.00 -5.54 -2.53
C SER A 237 -14.56 -6.64 -1.58
N GLN A 238 -13.82 -7.62 -2.07
CA GLN A 238 -13.22 -8.70 -1.29
C GLN A 238 -11.85 -9.09 -1.87
N PRO A 239 -10.79 -8.33 -1.55
CA PRO A 239 -9.46 -8.60 -2.11
C PRO A 239 -8.80 -9.85 -1.54
N LEU A 240 -9.20 -10.31 -0.34
CA LEU A 240 -8.63 -11.49 0.31
C LEU A 240 -9.70 -12.55 0.56
N ALA A 241 -9.29 -13.82 0.55
CA ALA A 241 -10.07 -14.90 1.10
C ALA A 241 -10.00 -14.89 2.64
N SER A 242 -11.02 -15.44 3.31
CA SER A 242 -11.14 -15.42 4.77
C SER A 242 -10.03 -16.17 5.51
N ASP A 243 -9.37 -17.10 4.84
CA ASP A 243 -8.23 -17.88 5.37
C ASP A 243 -6.86 -17.27 4.99
N GLN A 244 -6.82 -16.16 4.27
CA GLN A 244 -5.58 -15.45 3.98
C GLN A 244 -5.20 -14.53 5.14
N THR A 245 -4.00 -14.72 5.68
CA THR A 245 -3.52 -14.09 6.92
C THR A 245 -2.71 -12.82 6.68
N GLY A 246 -2.32 -12.55 5.42
CA GLY A 246 -1.52 -11.40 5.05
C GLY A 246 -0.81 -11.63 3.73
N TRP A 247 -0.01 -10.65 3.33
CA TRP A 247 0.75 -10.70 2.09
C TRP A 247 2.19 -10.25 2.26
N ASP A 248 3.00 -10.60 1.26
CA ASP A 248 4.34 -10.09 1.02
C ASP A 248 4.33 -9.57 -0.43
N TRP A 249 4.47 -8.26 -0.59
CA TRP A 249 4.41 -7.58 -1.88
C TRP A 249 5.74 -6.92 -2.21
N PHE A 250 6.14 -6.99 -3.49
CA PHE A 250 7.36 -6.40 -4.00
C PHE A 250 7.08 -5.57 -5.24
N SER A 251 7.62 -4.37 -5.30
CA SER A 251 7.87 -3.62 -6.53
C SER A 251 9.36 -3.51 -6.76
N LEU A 252 9.83 -3.95 -7.92
CA LEU A 252 11.26 -4.02 -8.22
C LEU A 252 11.58 -3.23 -9.48
N HIS A 253 12.59 -2.39 -9.40
CA HIS A 253 13.20 -1.67 -10.51
C HIS A 253 14.54 -2.33 -10.83
N LEU A 254 14.61 -3.07 -11.93
CA LEU A 254 15.82 -3.74 -12.37
C LEU A 254 16.75 -2.75 -13.10
N ASN A 255 18.08 -2.93 -12.95
CA ASN A 255 19.05 -2.03 -13.56
C ASN A 255 19.06 -2.04 -15.10
N ASN A 256 18.49 -3.09 -15.73
CA ASN A 256 18.28 -3.15 -17.18
C ASN A 256 17.07 -2.37 -17.68
N GLY A 257 16.33 -1.73 -16.77
CA GLY A 257 15.12 -0.94 -17.06
C GLY A 257 13.80 -1.70 -16.89
N ASP A 258 13.82 -3.03 -16.82
CA ASP A 258 12.64 -3.83 -16.56
C ASP A 258 12.09 -3.56 -15.16
N LYS A 259 10.82 -3.89 -14.96
CA LYS A 259 10.13 -3.80 -13.68
C LYS A 259 9.48 -5.13 -13.35
N LEU A 260 9.30 -5.39 -12.06
CA LEU A 260 8.68 -6.62 -11.60
C LEU A 260 7.80 -6.33 -10.39
N MET A 261 6.51 -6.63 -10.49
CA MET A 261 5.60 -6.67 -9.37
C MET A 261 5.36 -8.12 -8.97
N LEU A 262 5.47 -8.42 -7.70
CA LEU A 262 5.21 -9.75 -7.13
C LEU A 262 4.41 -9.63 -5.85
N PHE A 263 3.53 -10.57 -5.60
CA PHE A 263 2.97 -10.78 -4.26
C PHE A 263 2.80 -12.25 -3.92
N ARG A 264 2.86 -12.52 -2.63
CA ARG A 264 2.55 -13.80 -2.01
C ARG A 264 1.48 -13.59 -0.93
N LEU A 265 0.35 -14.24 -1.07
CA LEU A 265 -0.74 -14.23 -0.09
C LEU A 265 -0.66 -15.51 0.74
N ARG A 266 -0.42 -15.37 2.05
CA ARG A 266 -0.25 -16.48 2.99
C ARG A 266 -1.61 -16.97 3.49
N GLN A 267 -1.74 -18.29 3.65
CA GLN A 267 -2.96 -18.97 4.11
C GLN A 267 -2.75 -19.61 5.48
N THR A 268 -3.84 -19.83 6.19
CA THR A 268 -3.82 -20.43 7.54
C THR A 268 -3.33 -21.87 7.57
N ASP A 269 -3.42 -22.58 6.44
CA ASP A 269 -2.95 -23.98 6.29
C ASP A 269 -1.46 -24.09 5.94
N GLY A 270 -0.75 -22.95 5.88
CA GLY A 270 0.66 -22.87 5.50
C GLY A 270 0.89 -22.77 3.99
N ASN A 271 -0.14 -22.95 3.17
CA ASN A 271 -0.06 -22.70 1.74
C ASN A 271 -0.02 -21.20 1.43
N HIS A 272 0.23 -20.87 0.18
CA HIS A 272 0.23 -19.49 -0.30
C HIS A 272 -0.17 -19.43 -1.79
N TYR A 273 -0.66 -18.26 -2.17
CA TYR A 273 -0.93 -17.93 -3.57
C TYR A 273 0.03 -16.84 -4.01
N CYS A 274 0.80 -17.09 -5.07
CA CYS A 274 1.69 -16.10 -5.66
C CYS A 274 1.11 -15.57 -6.97
N SER A 275 1.46 -14.34 -7.32
CA SER A 275 1.24 -13.78 -8.64
C SER A 275 2.27 -12.69 -8.90
N GLY A 276 2.52 -12.40 -10.16
CA GLY A 276 3.44 -11.34 -10.55
C GLY A 276 3.28 -10.94 -12.00
N ASN A 277 3.83 -9.78 -12.31
CA ASN A 277 3.91 -9.26 -13.66
C ASN A 277 5.36 -8.82 -13.94
N TRP A 278 5.95 -9.38 -14.99
CA TRP A 278 7.17 -8.86 -15.58
C TRP A 278 6.80 -7.76 -16.57
N ILE A 279 7.43 -6.61 -16.42
CA ILE A 279 7.16 -5.43 -17.24
C ILE A 279 8.49 -5.04 -17.88
N SER A 280 8.62 -5.28 -19.18
CA SER A 280 9.82 -4.95 -19.92
C SER A 280 10.02 -3.44 -19.99
N HIS A 281 11.26 -3.01 -20.21
CA HIS A 281 11.61 -1.59 -20.34
C HIS A 281 10.84 -0.86 -21.44
N ASP A 282 10.29 -1.58 -22.44
CA ASP A 282 9.43 -1.06 -23.52
C ASP A 282 7.93 -1.05 -23.16
N GLY A 283 7.57 -1.40 -21.91
CA GLY A 283 6.19 -1.36 -21.40
C GLY A 283 5.36 -2.63 -21.64
N LYS A 284 5.92 -3.67 -22.30
CA LYS A 284 5.20 -4.94 -22.45
C LYS A 284 5.10 -5.65 -21.11
N THR A 285 3.91 -6.17 -20.82
CA THR A 285 3.61 -6.84 -19.56
C THR A 285 3.33 -8.31 -19.80
N GLU A 286 3.96 -9.17 -19.03
CA GLU A 286 3.71 -10.61 -19.01
C GLU A 286 3.39 -11.07 -17.60
N GLN A 287 2.25 -11.73 -17.44
CA GLN A 287 1.87 -12.34 -16.17
C GLN A 287 2.74 -13.58 -15.89
N ILE A 288 3.21 -13.69 -14.65
CA ILE A 288 3.97 -14.85 -14.17
C ILE A 288 3.01 -15.72 -13.36
N ALA A 289 2.92 -17.00 -13.74
CA ALA A 289 2.06 -17.94 -13.04
C ALA A 289 2.56 -18.24 -11.62
N SER A 290 1.64 -18.53 -10.70
CA SER A 290 1.96 -18.79 -9.29
C SER A 290 2.99 -19.92 -9.11
N ALA A 291 2.93 -20.95 -9.95
CA ALA A 291 3.86 -22.08 -9.91
C ALA A 291 5.30 -21.72 -10.32
N ASP A 292 5.49 -20.62 -11.04
CA ASP A 292 6.79 -20.18 -11.55
C ASP A 292 7.48 -19.20 -10.61
N ILE A 293 6.83 -18.82 -9.51
CA ILE A 293 7.36 -17.85 -8.54
C ILE A 293 7.71 -18.58 -7.24
N THR A 294 8.96 -18.49 -6.82
CA THR A 294 9.38 -18.94 -5.49
C THR A 294 9.88 -17.75 -4.68
N MET A 295 9.24 -17.48 -3.54
CA MET A 295 9.59 -16.40 -2.62
C MET A 295 9.94 -17.02 -1.26
N THR A 296 11.23 -17.04 -0.91
CA THR A 296 11.74 -17.71 0.29
C THR A 296 12.35 -16.69 1.25
N PRO A 297 11.87 -16.57 2.49
CA PRO A 297 12.58 -15.83 3.52
C PRO A 297 13.95 -16.44 3.78
N ILE A 298 15.01 -15.62 3.76
CA ILE A 298 16.40 -16.05 4.03
C ILE A 298 17.01 -15.37 5.25
N GLY A 299 16.31 -14.43 5.83
CA GLY A 299 16.71 -13.75 7.07
C GLY A 299 15.53 -13.04 7.70
N SER A 300 15.58 -12.90 9.02
CA SER A 300 14.53 -12.21 9.79
C SER A 300 15.13 -11.26 10.80
N THR A 301 14.39 -10.23 11.15
CA THR A 301 14.71 -9.22 12.15
C THR A 301 13.64 -9.24 13.24
N ASP A 302 14.04 -9.14 14.49
CA ASP A 302 13.10 -8.89 15.58
C ASP A 302 12.71 -7.41 15.57
N VAL A 303 11.42 -7.15 15.40
CA VAL A 303 10.86 -5.80 15.38
C VAL A 303 9.66 -5.78 16.34
N GLU A 304 9.78 -5.05 17.42
CA GLU A 304 8.75 -4.95 18.47
C GLU A 304 8.25 -6.34 18.97
N GLY A 305 9.18 -7.29 19.14
CA GLY A 305 8.86 -8.65 19.58
C GLY A 305 8.26 -9.55 18.51
N ARG A 306 8.23 -9.11 17.25
CA ARG A 306 7.78 -9.89 16.09
C ARG A 306 8.96 -10.31 15.23
N LYS A 307 8.97 -11.54 14.78
CA LYS A 307 9.99 -12.05 13.87
C LYS A 307 9.58 -11.80 12.42
N ILE A 308 10.04 -10.69 11.86
CA ILE A 308 9.71 -10.24 10.51
C ILE A 308 10.74 -10.77 9.51
N PRO A 309 10.34 -11.42 8.39
CA PRO A 309 11.27 -11.91 7.36
C PRO A 309 11.73 -10.75 6.46
N THR A 310 12.78 -10.05 6.86
CA THR A 310 13.23 -8.81 6.19
C THR A 310 14.20 -9.05 5.02
N ALA A 311 14.71 -10.26 4.85
CA ALA A 311 15.56 -10.63 3.72
C ALA A 311 14.96 -11.82 2.96
N TRP A 312 14.92 -11.72 1.65
CA TRP A 312 14.24 -12.69 0.79
C TRP A 312 15.11 -13.16 -0.35
N ARG A 313 14.90 -14.40 -0.77
CA ARG A 313 15.28 -14.93 -2.07
C ARG A 313 14.02 -15.02 -2.94
N VAL A 314 14.14 -14.52 -4.17
CA VAL A 314 13.10 -14.62 -5.19
C VAL A 314 13.69 -15.33 -6.41
N ASP A 315 13.06 -16.41 -6.82
CA ASP A 315 13.45 -17.20 -7.99
C ASP A 315 12.28 -17.25 -8.98
N ILE A 316 12.57 -16.95 -10.26
CA ILE A 316 11.66 -17.09 -11.40
C ILE A 316 12.47 -17.72 -12.55
N PRO A 317 12.53 -19.07 -12.62
CA PRO A 317 13.38 -19.78 -13.56
C PRO A 317 13.11 -19.42 -15.02
N ALA A 318 11.85 -19.24 -15.41
CA ALA A 318 11.44 -18.85 -16.76
C ALA A 318 12.02 -17.49 -17.21
N ARG A 319 12.49 -16.66 -16.26
CA ARG A 319 13.13 -15.35 -16.49
C ARG A 319 14.62 -15.36 -16.12
N SER A 320 15.19 -16.53 -15.85
CA SER A 320 16.57 -16.64 -15.32
C SER A 320 16.82 -15.72 -14.13
N LEU A 321 15.77 -15.42 -13.34
CA LEU A 321 15.86 -14.56 -12.18
C LEU A 321 16.11 -15.38 -10.93
N SER A 322 17.16 -15.05 -10.21
CA SER A 322 17.47 -15.51 -8.86
C SER A 322 18.16 -14.38 -8.13
N ILE A 323 17.42 -13.71 -7.24
CA ILE A 323 17.88 -12.51 -6.53
C ILE A 323 17.71 -12.66 -5.02
N LYS A 324 18.50 -11.90 -4.27
CA LYS A 324 18.35 -11.74 -2.82
C LYS A 324 18.12 -10.28 -2.48
N SER A 325 17.08 -10.00 -1.69
CA SER A 325 16.79 -8.66 -1.23
C SER A 325 17.47 -8.35 0.11
N ILE A 326 17.83 -7.08 0.30
CA ILE A 326 18.38 -6.52 1.52
C ILE A 326 17.60 -5.23 1.82
N PRO A 327 16.99 -5.08 3.01
CA PRO A 327 16.28 -3.86 3.38
C PRO A 327 17.27 -2.71 3.63
N LEU A 328 16.89 -1.49 3.28
CA LEU A 328 17.63 -0.29 3.68
C LEU A 328 17.64 -0.16 5.21
N ASN A 329 16.49 -0.41 5.83
CA ASN A 329 16.34 -0.46 7.28
C ASN A 329 15.48 -1.68 7.65
N ALA A 330 16.06 -2.64 8.33
CA ALA A 330 15.35 -3.87 8.71
C ALA A 330 14.23 -3.62 9.77
N LYS A 331 14.18 -2.43 10.37
CA LYS A 331 13.19 -2.03 11.37
C LYS A 331 12.12 -1.08 10.81
N SER A 332 11.83 -1.14 9.51
CA SER A 332 10.82 -0.30 8.85
C SER A 332 9.39 -0.75 9.22
N TRP A 333 9.05 -0.69 10.49
CA TRP A 333 7.75 -1.09 11.03
C TRP A 333 6.77 0.07 11.07
N MET A 334 5.63 -0.10 10.45
CA MET A 334 4.50 0.80 10.50
C MET A 334 3.60 0.39 11.68
N GLY A 335 3.78 1.03 12.83
CA GLY A 335 2.96 0.81 14.04
C GLY A 335 1.61 1.52 13.98
N THR A 336 0.97 1.52 12.86
CA THR A 336 -0.34 2.12 12.57
C THR A 336 -1.49 1.25 13.07
N SER A 337 -2.73 1.68 12.88
CA SER A 337 -3.94 0.91 13.24
C SER A 337 -3.98 -0.49 12.61
N PHE A 338 -3.38 -0.64 11.41
CA PHE A 338 -3.06 -1.91 10.78
C PHE A 338 -1.54 -2.00 10.68
N THR A 339 -0.94 -2.76 11.60
CA THR A 339 0.52 -2.85 11.66
C THR A 339 1.09 -3.69 10.53
N TYR A 340 2.17 -3.23 9.90
CA TYR A 340 2.87 -3.92 8.82
C TYR A 340 4.33 -3.47 8.74
N TRP A 341 5.15 -4.21 8.03
CA TRP A 341 6.51 -3.81 7.70
C TRP A 341 6.53 -3.25 6.28
N GLU A 342 7.14 -2.08 6.09
CA GLU A 342 7.23 -1.47 4.78
C GLU A 342 8.51 -0.65 4.62
N GLY A 343 9.31 -0.96 3.59
CA GLY A 343 10.54 -0.21 3.38
C GLY A 343 11.23 -0.47 2.04
N PRO A 344 12.15 0.46 1.69
CA PRO A 344 12.98 0.31 0.51
C PRO A 344 13.95 -0.85 0.67
N ILE A 345 14.17 -1.57 -0.41
CA ILE A 345 15.12 -2.66 -0.52
C ILE A 345 16.09 -2.42 -1.69
N SER A 346 17.27 -2.99 -1.59
CA SER A 346 18.13 -3.30 -2.73
C SER A 346 18.12 -4.81 -2.97
N PHE A 347 18.46 -5.23 -4.16
CA PHE A 347 18.61 -6.66 -4.47
C PHE A 347 19.76 -6.92 -5.43
N ALA A 348 20.34 -8.10 -5.32
CA ALA A 348 21.43 -8.57 -6.17
C ALA A 348 21.34 -10.08 -6.40
N GLY A 349 22.03 -10.55 -7.44
CA GLY A 349 22.06 -11.94 -7.88
C GLY A 349 22.20 -12.01 -9.39
N SER A 350 21.32 -12.75 -10.07
CA SER A 350 21.26 -12.76 -11.53
C SER A 350 20.91 -11.38 -12.12
N HIS A 351 20.16 -10.59 -11.36
CA HIS A 351 19.80 -9.21 -11.64
C HIS A 351 20.06 -8.36 -10.39
N ALA A 352 20.23 -7.07 -10.59
CA ALA A 352 20.40 -6.11 -9.50
C ALA A 352 19.48 -4.92 -9.68
N GLY A 353 19.18 -4.22 -8.58
CA GLY A 353 18.35 -3.04 -8.60
C GLY A 353 17.87 -2.62 -7.21
N VAL A 354 16.85 -1.79 -7.20
CA VAL A 354 16.18 -1.30 -6.01
C VAL A 354 14.68 -1.57 -6.09
N GLY A 355 13.99 -1.52 -4.96
CA GLY A 355 12.56 -1.75 -4.92
C GLY A 355 11.96 -1.44 -3.55
N TYR A 356 10.73 -1.83 -3.39
CA TYR A 356 10.02 -1.76 -2.11
C TYR A 356 9.47 -3.14 -1.74
N LEU A 357 9.43 -3.40 -0.45
CA LEU A 357 8.83 -4.59 0.15
C LEU A 357 7.81 -4.14 1.17
N GLU A 358 6.60 -4.70 1.08
CA GLU A 358 5.55 -4.55 2.07
C GLU A 358 5.13 -5.93 2.58
N MET A 359 5.00 -6.07 3.89
CA MET A 359 4.64 -7.33 4.52
C MET A 359 3.62 -7.11 5.64
N THR A 360 2.51 -7.81 5.56
CA THR A 360 1.40 -7.68 6.53
C THR A 360 1.15 -9.00 7.25
N GLY A 361 0.52 -8.97 8.42
CA GLY A 361 0.06 -10.18 9.12
C GLY A 361 1.15 -11.01 9.79
N TYR A 362 2.23 -10.38 10.26
CA TYR A 362 3.30 -10.97 11.07
C TYR A 362 3.18 -10.61 12.54
#